data_dc8a0190b16b389c9a585ec4357b9be2
#
_entry.id   dc8a0190b16b389c9a585ec4357b9be2
#
_cell.length_a   1.000
_cell.length_b   1.000
_cell.length_c   1.000
_cell.angle_alpha   90.00
_cell.angle_beta   90.00
_cell.angle_gamma   90.00
#
_symmetry.space_group_name_H-M   'P 1'
#
loop_
_entity.id
_entity.type
_entity.pdbx_description
1 polymer ?
#
loop_
_entity_poly.entity_id
_entity_poly.type
_entity_poly.pdbx_seq_one_letter_code
_entity_poly.pdbx_strand_id
1 'polypeptide(L)'
;MQKELILVSAYFVPAKDGLNYLTGKADSGVRVRLLTNSLEATDVPAVHAGYAPYRMALLEHGVKLYELRANPDQPLSGAPWRLHGSSSASLHSKAMVFDRRKVFIGSFNFDPRSILWNTEVGVIVDSPLLAEQVRQLALEGMAPSVSYQVRIDRSGSRPKLVWIDERDGRAQVLRHEPGSLWRRLNAWVAGMIGLEKML
;
A
#
# COMPACT_ATOMS: atom_id res chain seq x y z
N MET A 1 -15.90 12.46 -3.01
CA MET A 1 -14.92 11.74 -3.83
C MET A 1 -15.68 10.91 -4.85
N GLN A 2 -15.43 11.18 -6.14
CA GLN A 2 -16.21 10.61 -7.26
C GLN A 2 -15.36 10.07 -8.41
N LYS A 3 -14.07 10.43 -8.49
CA LYS A 3 -13.22 10.12 -9.65
C LYS A 3 -11.99 9.30 -9.31
N GLU A 4 -11.25 9.68 -8.28
CA GLU A 4 -9.97 9.08 -7.95
C GLU A 4 -9.67 9.16 -6.45
N LEU A 5 -9.18 8.05 -5.89
CA LEU A 5 -8.55 7.98 -4.59
C LEU A 5 -7.15 7.39 -4.76
N ILE A 6 -6.16 8.14 -4.32
CA ILE A 6 -4.82 7.60 -4.10
C ILE A 6 -4.57 7.58 -2.61
N LEU A 7 -4.21 6.43 -2.09
CA LEU A 7 -3.92 6.21 -0.68
C LEU A 7 -2.48 5.75 -0.55
N VAL A 8 -1.70 6.48 0.24
CA VAL A 8 -0.33 6.14 0.61
C VAL A 8 -0.30 5.93 2.10
N SER A 9 0.01 4.73 2.55
CA SER A 9 0.04 4.39 3.97
C SER A 9 1.17 3.42 4.26
N ALA A 10 2.03 3.78 5.19
CA ALA A 10 3.13 2.92 5.64
C ALA A 10 2.60 1.61 6.20
N TYR A 11 1.57 1.70 7.03
CA TYR A 11 0.82 0.58 7.59
C TYR A 11 -0.60 0.65 7.05
N PHE A 12 -1.04 -0.43 6.45
CA PHE A 12 -2.37 -0.54 5.87
C PHE A 12 -3.04 -1.82 6.36
N VAL A 13 -4.04 -1.67 7.20
CA VAL A 13 -4.90 -2.75 7.69
C VAL A 13 -6.33 -2.25 7.62
N PRO A 14 -7.06 -2.50 6.50
CA PRO A 14 -8.36 -1.86 6.27
C PRO A 14 -9.43 -2.34 7.24
N ALA A 15 -9.26 -3.49 7.87
CA ALA A 15 -10.31 -4.19 8.57
C ALA A 15 -11.57 -4.33 7.68
N LYS A 16 -12.71 -4.71 8.24
CA LYS A 16 -13.93 -4.92 7.46
C LYS A 16 -14.52 -3.62 6.90
N ASP A 17 -14.50 -2.56 7.70
CA ASP A 17 -15.13 -1.29 7.33
C ASP A 17 -14.31 -0.56 6.25
N GLY A 18 -12.99 -0.55 6.39
CA GLY A 18 -12.11 0.01 5.36
C GLY A 18 -12.15 -0.78 4.05
N LEU A 19 -12.22 -2.13 4.13
CA LEU A 19 -12.44 -2.97 2.94
C LEU A 19 -13.73 -2.57 2.24
N ASN A 20 -14.87 -2.58 2.96
CA ASN A 20 -16.18 -2.24 2.41
C ASN A 20 -16.19 -0.83 1.80
N TYR A 21 -15.55 0.13 2.46
CA TYR A 21 -15.45 1.49 1.95
C TYR A 21 -14.68 1.56 0.63
N LEU A 22 -13.49 0.95 0.56
CA LEU A 22 -12.62 1.01 -0.61
C LEU A 22 -13.20 0.25 -1.81
N THR A 23 -13.74 -0.96 -1.56
CA THR A 23 -14.40 -1.76 -2.60
C THR A 23 -15.66 -1.09 -3.11
N GLY A 24 -16.52 -0.57 -2.23
CA GLY A 24 -17.72 0.17 -2.62
C GLY A 24 -17.41 1.43 -3.43
N LYS A 25 -16.29 2.12 -3.16
CA LYS A 25 -15.82 3.23 -4.00
C LYS A 25 -15.37 2.75 -5.37
N ALA A 26 -14.60 1.67 -5.43
CA ALA A 26 -14.15 1.10 -6.69
C ALA A 26 -15.34 0.61 -7.54
N ASP A 27 -16.31 -0.08 -6.95
CA ASP A 27 -17.53 -0.54 -7.60
C ASP A 27 -18.39 0.62 -8.14
N SER A 28 -18.35 1.77 -7.48
CA SER A 28 -19.01 3.00 -7.95
C SER A 28 -18.26 3.75 -9.05
N GLY A 29 -17.17 3.16 -9.58
CA GLY A 29 -16.37 3.72 -10.68
C GLY A 29 -15.25 4.66 -10.25
N VAL A 30 -14.99 4.82 -8.95
CA VAL A 30 -13.81 5.58 -8.46
C VAL A 30 -12.54 4.78 -8.70
N ARG A 31 -11.52 5.39 -9.27
CA ARG A 31 -10.20 4.77 -9.43
C ARG A 31 -9.46 4.77 -8.12
N VAL A 32 -9.42 3.64 -7.44
CA VAL A 32 -8.72 3.48 -6.15
C VAL A 32 -7.35 2.86 -6.37
N ARG A 33 -6.31 3.52 -5.87
CA ARG A 33 -4.92 3.04 -5.85
C ARG A 33 -4.36 3.11 -4.44
N LEU A 34 -3.69 2.06 -4.04
CA LEU A 34 -3.00 1.95 -2.76
C LEU A 34 -1.51 1.73 -2.97
N LEU A 35 -0.70 2.52 -2.27
CA LEU A 35 0.73 2.28 -2.07
C LEU A 35 1.00 2.00 -0.60
N THR A 36 1.59 0.85 -0.32
CA THR A 36 2.01 0.44 1.04
C THR A 36 3.35 -0.30 0.98
N ASN A 37 3.88 -0.72 2.12
CA ASN A 37 5.10 -1.53 2.17
C ASN A 37 4.82 -2.96 1.74
N SER A 38 5.75 -3.56 0.96
CA SER A 38 5.80 -5.02 0.80
C SER A 38 6.22 -5.71 2.11
N LEU A 39 6.08 -7.03 2.15
CA LEU A 39 6.59 -7.82 3.29
C LEU A 39 8.11 -7.68 3.46
N GLU A 40 8.84 -7.47 2.38
CA GLU A 40 10.30 -7.28 2.47
C GLU A 40 10.71 -5.88 2.95
N ALA A 41 9.88 -4.85 2.67
CA ALA A 41 10.16 -3.46 3.02
C ALA A 41 9.61 -3.05 4.39
N THR A 42 8.55 -3.68 4.86
CA THR A 42 7.93 -3.31 6.15
C THR A 42 8.89 -3.53 7.31
N ASP A 43 8.92 -2.61 8.25
CA ASP A 43 9.62 -2.74 9.53
C ASP A 43 8.81 -3.57 10.55
N VAL A 44 7.47 -3.69 10.35
CA VAL A 44 6.56 -4.44 11.23
C VAL A 44 5.81 -5.53 10.45
N PRO A 45 6.37 -6.76 10.32
CA PRO A 45 5.73 -7.88 9.62
C PRO A 45 4.34 -8.23 10.12
N ALA A 46 4.05 -7.97 11.40
CA ALA A 46 2.72 -8.20 11.97
C ALA A 46 1.63 -7.32 11.34
N VAL A 47 1.94 -6.06 11.05
CA VAL A 47 1.01 -5.15 10.34
C VAL A 47 0.74 -5.67 8.93
N HIS A 48 1.78 -6.14 8.26
CA HIS A 48 1.64 -6.73 6.93
C HIS A 48 0.75 -7.98 6.95
N ALA A 49 0.84 -8.80 8.00
CA ALA A 49 -0.05 -9.95 8.20
C ALA A 49 -1.53 -9.52 8.32
N GLY A 50 -1.81 -8.37 8.94
CA GLY A 50 -3.15 -7.79 9.00
C GLY A 50 -3.67 -7.25 7.66
N TYR A 51 -2.78 -6.88 6.74
CA TYR A 51 -3.12 -6.45 5.38
C TYR A 51 -3.35 -7.61 4.41
N ALA A 52 -2.49 -8.61 4.49
CA ALA A 52 -2.40 -9.69 3.50
C ALA A 52 -3.74 -10.38 3.16
N PRO A 53 -4.65 -10.67 4.12
CA PRO A 53 -5.92 -11.32 3.84
C PRO A 53 -6.87 -10.50 2.94
N TYR A 54 -6.73 -9.18 2.92
CA TYR A 54 -7.64 -8.28 2.20
C TYR A 54 -7.28 -8.06 0.73
N ARG A 55 -6.07 -8.46 0.30
CA ARG A 55 -5.56 -8.19 -1.06
C ARG A 55 -6.46 -8.75 -2.16
N MET A 56 -6.89 -10.01 -2.00
CA MET A 56 -7.71 -10.66 -3.01
C MET A 56 -9.02 -9.90 -3.22
N ALA A 57 -9.75 -9.62 -2.15
CA ALA A 57 -11.01 -8.89 -2.24
C ALA A 57 -10.85 -7.48 -2.80
N LEU A 58 -9.82 -6.73 -2.37
CA LEU A 58 -9.53 -5.40 -2.92
C LEU A 58 -9.30 -5.45 -4.44
N LEU A 59 -8.49 -6.41 -4.91
CA LEU A 59 -8.18 -6.57 -6.34
C LEU A 59 -9.39 -7.04 -7.16
N GLU A 60 -10.24 -7.91 -6.61
CA GLU A 60 -11.48 -8.38 -7.26
C GLU A 60 -12.44 -7.25 -7.55
N HIS A 61 -12.51 -6.26 -6.68
CA HIS A 61 -13.29 -5.03 -6.84
C HIS A 61 -12.56 -3.92 -7.61
N GLY A 62 -11.39 -4.20 -8.20
CA GLY A 62 -10.69 -3.26 -9.09
C GLY A 62 -9.78 -2.24 -8.39
N VAL A 63 -9.58 -2.34 -7.07
CA VAL A 63 -8.55 -1.56 -6.37
C VAL A 63 -7.18 -1.97 -6.86
N LYS A 64 -6.32 -1.02 -7.21
CA LYS A 64 -4.95 -1.29 -7.65
C LYS A 64 -4.00 -1.23 -6.47
N LEU A 65 -3.26 -2.31 -6.25
CA LEU A 65 -2.34 -2.44 -5.12
C LEU A 65 -0.89 -2.37 -5.60
N TYR A 66 -0.11 -1.54 -4.93
CA TYR A 66 1.33 -1.38 -5.13
C TYR A 66 2.05 -1.56 -3.81
N GLU A 67 3.05 -2.41 -3.79
CA GLU A 67 3.86 -2.73 -2.61
C GLU A 67 5.30 -2.28 -2.85
N LEU A 68 5.76 -1.31 -2.04
CA LEU A 68 7.11 -0.76 -2.14
C LEU A 68 8.16 -1.85 -1.94
N ARG A 69 9.20 -1.85 -2.75
CA ARG A 69 10.37 -2.74 -2.63
C ARG A 69 11.30 -2.28 -1.51
N ALA A 70 11.97 -3.22 -0.86
CA ALA A 70 13.03 -2.90 0.10
C ALA A 70 14.23 -2.20 -0.58
N ASN A 71 14.54 -2.59 -1.82
CA ASN A 71 15.63 -2.02 -2.62
C ASN A 71 15.10 -1.61 -4.00
N PRO A 72 14.54 -0.41 -4.14
CA PRO A 72 14.12 0.10 -5.44
C PRO A 72 15.35 0.37 -6.33
N ASP A 73 15.22 0.10 -7.64
CA ASP A 73 16.32 0.28 -8.60
C ASP A 73 16.69 1.76 -8.79
N GLN A 74 15.73 2.66 -8.54
CA GLN A 74 15.97 4.10 -8.54
C GLN A 74 15.57 4.71 -7.22
N PRO A 75 16.44 5.52 -6.59
CA PRO A 75 16.02 6.31 -5.43
C PRO A 75 14.92 7.28 -5.87
N LEU A 76 13.87 7.37 -5.09
CA LEU A 76 12.81 8.37 -5.27
C LEU A 76 13.43 9.76 -5.28
N SER A 77 13.63 10.34 -6.46
CA SER A 77 14.34 11.60 -6.63
C SER A 77 13.51 12.75 -6.06
N GLY A 78 14.09 13.51 -5.13
CA GLY A 78 13.48 14.72 -4.58
C GLY A 78 12.37 14.53 -3.58
N ALA A 79 12.04 13.31 -3.22
CA ALA A 79 11.01 13.04 -2.23
C ALA A 79 11.48 13.39 -0.81
N PRO A 80 10.75 14.23 -0.05
CA PRO A 80 11.08 14.56 1.33
C PRO A 80 11.02 13.37 2.29
N TRP A 81 10.49 12.22 1.85
CA TRP A 81 10.46 10.95 2.55
C TRP A 81 11.72 10.06 2.33
N ARG A 82 12.84 10.64 1.93
CA ARG A 82 14.10 9.89 1.98
C ARG A 82 14.36 9.46 3.40
N LEU A 83 14.16 8.18 3.66
CA LEU A 83 14.41 7.57 4.95
C LEU A 83 15.92 7.52 5.20
N HIS A 84 16.35 8.33 6.14
CA HIS A 84 17.69 8.22 6.71
C HIS A 84 17.65 7.06 7.70
N GLY A 85 18.42 6.01 7.46
CA GLY A 85 18.80 5.14 8.55
C GLY A 85 18.72 3.62 8.36
N SER A 86 18.30 3.08 7.23
CA SER A 86 18.47 1.63 6.97
C SER A 86 18.91 1.37 5.54
N SER A 87 19.65 0.29 5.33
CA SER A 87 20.07 -0.20 4.01
C SER A 87 18.91 -0.66 3.12
N SER A 88 17.68 -0.60 3.61
CA SER A 88 16.45 -0.94 2.89
C SER A 88 15.46 0.23 2.94
N ALA A 89 14.82 0.55 1.81
CA ALA A 89 13.77 1.56 1.75
C ALA A 89 12.51 1.03 2.44
N SER A 90 11.94 1.83 3.34
CA SER A 90 10.62 1.60 3.93
C SER A 90 9.78 2.86 3.81
N LEU A 91 8.53 2.72 3.35
CA LEU A 91 7.57 3.82 3.31
C LEU A 91 7.21 4.23 4.73
N HIS A 92 7.23 5.54 5.00
CA HIS A 92 6.72 6.07 6.27
C HIS A 92 5.66 7.17 6.07
N SER A 93 5.38 7.54 4.83
CA SER A 93 4.40 8.57 4.47
C SER A 93 2.97 8.11 4.66
N LYS A 94 2.10 9.04 5.08
CA LYS A 94 0.68 8.87 5.18
C LYS A 94 0.01 10.05 4.48
N ALA A 95 -0.52 9.78 3.29
CA ALA A 95 -1.18 10.79 2.48
C ALA A 95 -2.35 10.20 1.68
N MET A 96 -3.35 11.01 1.42
CA MET A 96 -4.47 10.63 0.57
C MET A 96 -4.77 11.76 -0.41
N VAL A 97 -5.00 11.43 -1.68
CA VAL A 97 -5.41 12.39 -2.70
C VAL A 97 -6.83 12.05 -3.14
N PHE A 98 -7.71 13.03 -3.05
CA PHE A 98 -9.12 12.91 -3.41
C PHE A 98 -9.42 13.74 -4.64
N ASP A 99 -9.84 13.10 -5.73
CA ASP A 99 -10.31 13.72 -6.98
C ASP A 99 -9.35 14.74 -7.59
N ARG A 100 -8.02 14.63 -7.33
CA ARG A 100 -6.97 15.57 -7.73
C ARG A 100 -7.20 17.00 -7.25
N ARG A 101 -7.92 17.16 -6.15
CA ARG A 101 -8.30 18.46 -5.62
C ARG A 101 -7.95 18.63 -4.17
N LYS A 102 -8.27 17.63 -3.34
CA LYS A 102 -7.98 17.66 -1.91
C LYS A 102 -6.89 16.67 -1.58
N VAL A 103 -6.07 17.02 -0.62
CA VAL A 103 -5.04 16.15 -0.09
C VAL A 103 -5.12 16.10 1.43
N PHE A 104 -5.04 14.90 1.98
CA PHE A 104 -4.75 14.67 3.38
C PHE A 104 -3.27 14.36 3.53
N ILE A 105 -2.61 14.96 4.51
CA ILE A 105 -1.24 14.64 4.93
C ILE A 105 -1.22 14.64 6.46
N GLY A 106 -0.63 13.61 7.06
CA GLY A 106 -0.59 13.52 8.51
C GLY A 106 0.20 12.33 9.04
N SER A 107 -0.02 12.02 10.32
CA SER A 107 0.56 10.87 10.99
C SER A 107 -0.31 9.61 10.90
N PHE A 108 -1.58 9.75 10.52
CA PHE A 108 -2.60 8.70 10.49
C PHE A 108 -2.30 7.61 9.46
N ASN A 109 -2.01 6.40 9.90
CA ASN A 109 -2.02 5.21 9.04
C ASN A 109 -3.44 4.69 8.84
N PHE A 110 -3.64 3.98 7.74
CA PHE A 110 -4.93 3.33 7.48
C PHE A 110 -5.00 1.98 8.20
N ASP A 111 -5.09 2.02 9.52
CA ASP A 111 -5.15 0.85 10.39
C ASP A 111 -6.03 1.12 11.63
N PRO A 112 -6.55 0.07 12.30
CA PRO A 112 -7.44 0.21 13.46
C PRO A 112 -6.78 0.91 14.64
N ARG A 113 -5.48 0.76 14.85
CA ARG A 113 -4.76 1.39 15.95
C ARG A 113 -4.71 2.91 15.79
N SER A 114 -4.45 3.39 14.57
CA SER A 114 -4.50 4.82 14.27
C SER A 114 -5.92 5.39 14.42
N ILE A 115 -6.95 4.57 14.18
CA ILE A 115 -8.36 5.00 14.31
C ILE A 115 -8.78 5.06 15.78
N LEU A 116 -8.39 4.08 16.60
CA LEU A 116 -9.00 3.84 17.91
C LEU A 116 -8.13 4.25 19.09
N TRP A 117 -6.80 4.22 18.95
CA TRP A 117 -5.88 4.26 20.09
C TRP A 117 -4.80 5.32 20.01
N ASN A 118 -4.31 5.64 18.83
CA ASN A 118 -3.24 6.62 18.68
C ASN A 118 -3.77 8.05 18.71
N THR A 119 -2.97 8.95 19.25
CA THR A 119 -3.17 10.38 19.00
C THR A 119 -2.56 10.72 17.64
N GLU A 120 -3.40 11.05 16.69
CA GLU A 120 -3.00 11.35 15.33
C GLU A 120 -3.27 12.81 14.98
N VAL A 121 -2.45 13.36 14.11
CA VAL A 121 -2.63 14.71 13.58
C VAL A 121 -2.57 14.66 12.04
N GLY A 122 -3.40 15.46 11.41
CA GLY A 122 -3.40 15.57 9.95
C GLY A 122 -4.13 16.82 9.50
N VAL A 123 -3.83 17.21 8.28
CA VAL A 123 -4.47 18.34 7.62
C VAL A 123 -5.11 17.88 6.31
N ILE A 124 -6.27 18.46 6.01
CA ILE A 124 -6.89 18.34 4.69
C ILE A 124 -6.80 19.69 4.02
N VAL A 125 -6.12 19.73 2.87
CA VAL A 125 -5.92 20.94 2.08
C VAL A 125 -6.73 20.84 0.78
N ASP A 126 -7.59 21.82 0.51
CA ASP A 126 -8.28 21.98 -0.77
C ASP A 126 -7.39 22.81 -1.70
N SER A 127 -6.51 22.14 -2.42
CA SER A 127 -5.56 22.74 -3.35
C SER A 127 -5.29 21.77 -4.50
N PRO A 128 -5.80 22.04 -5.70
CA PRO A 128 -5.51 21.23 -6.88
C PRO A 128 -4.01 21.12 -7.19
N LEU A 129 -3.27 22.21 -6.97
CA LEU A 129 -1.83 22.23 -7.19
C LEU A 129 -1.10 21.26 -6.26
N LEU A 130 -1.36 21.35 -4.95
CA LEU A 130 -0.76 20.44 -3.96
C LEU A 130 -1.22 19.00 -4.17
N ALA A 131 -2.51 18.81 -4.48
CA ALA A 131 -3.06 17.48 -4.76
C ALA A 131 -2.38 16.83 -5.96
N GLU A 132 -2.08 17.58 -7.03
CA GLU A 132 -1.36 17.05 -8.19
C GLU A 132 0.11 16.76 -7.86
N GLN A 133 0.79 17.59 -7.08
CA GLN A 133 2.17 17.33 -6.63
C GLN A 133 2.25 16.03 -5.79
N VAL A 134 1.38 15.87 -4.79
CA VAL A 134 1.35 14.66 -3.96
C VAL A 134 0.94 13.44 -4.78
N ARG A 135 0.02 13.62 -5.74
CA ARG A 135 -0.38 12.57 -6.68
C ARG A 135 0.80 12.09 -7.52
N GLN A 136 1.59 12.99 -8.09
CA GLN A 136 2.77 12.63 -8.90
C GLN A 136 3.79 11.86 -8.06
N LEU A 137 4.10 12.32 -6.86
CA LEU A 137 4.98 11.61 -5.95
C LEU A 137 4.48 10.20 -5.61
N ALA A 138 3.17 10.05 -5.38
CA ALA A 138 2.58 8.74 -5.15
C ALA A 138 2.68 7.83 -6.38
N LEU A 139 2.49 8.37 -7.59
CA LEU A 139 2.64 7.60 -8.83
C LEU A 139 4.09 7.20 -9.11
N GLU A 140 5.06 8.07 -8.79
CA GLU A 140 6.48 7.72 -8.82
C GLU A 140 6.78 6.56 -7.86
N GLY A 141 6.21 6.60 -6.64
CA GLY A 141 6.29 5.48 -5.69
C GLY A 141 5.62 4.19 -6.18
N MET A 142 4.64 4.29 -7.07
CA MET A 142 3.97 3.15 -7.71
C MET A 142 4.65 2.70 -9.00
N ALA A 143 5.73 3.36 -9.42
CA ALA A 143 6.44 3.00 -10.64
C ALA A 143 7.00 1.56 -10.57
N PRO A 144 7.08 0.85 -11.69
CA PRO A 144 7.54 -0.54 -11.73
C PRO A 144 8.97 -0.74 -11.18
N SER A 145 9.83 0.26 -11.33
CA SER A 145 11.20 0.25 -10.76
C SER A 145 11.24 0.42 -9.23
N VAL A 146 10.14 0.85 -8.62
CA VAL A 146 10.05 1.20 -7.20
C VAL A 146 9.18 0.23 -6.41
N SER A 147 8.08 -0.22 -7.00
CA SER A 147 7.08 -1.06 -6.35
C SER A 147 6.69 -2.27 -7.17
N TYR A 148 6.32 -3.33 -6.50
CA TYR A 148 5.60 -4.44 -7.10
C TYR A 148 4.15 -4.05 -7.34
N GLN A 149 3.62 -4.33 -8.52
CA GLN A 149 2.18 -4.31 -8.71
C GLN A 149 1.59 -5.68 -8.35
N VAL A 150 0.68 -5.73 -7.38
CA VAL A 150 -0.02 -6.97 -7.03
C VAL A 150 -1.19 -7.19 -7.99
N ARG A 151 -1.32 -8.40 -8.52
CA ARG A 151 -2.38 -8.79 -9.47
C ARG A 151 -2.95 -10.16 -9.12
N ILE A 152 -4.10 -10.47 -9.71
CA ILE A 152 -4.70 -11.80 -9.67
C ILE A 152 -4.33 -12.54 -10.95
N ASP A 153 -3.65 -13.68 -10.81
CA ASP A 153 -3.49 -14.65 -11.90
C ASP A 153 -4.68 -15.60 -11.91
N ARG A 154 -5.42 -15.60 -13.01
CA ARG A 154 -6.58 -16.47 -13.25
C ARG A 154 -6.30 -17.57 -14.29
N SER A 155 -5.03 -17.79 -14.66
CA SER A 155 -4.65 -18.82 -15.65
C SER A 155 -4.78 -20.24 -15.14
N GLY A 156 -4.82 -20.45 -13.82
CA GLY A 156 -4.97 -21.76 -13.19
C GLY A 156 -6.40 -22.07 -12.75
N SER A 157 -6.59 -23.24 -12.13
CA SER A 157 -7.89 -23.70 -11.60
C SER A 157 -8.44 -22.86 -10.44
N ARG A 158 -7.58 -22.13 -9.76
CA ARG A 158 -7.94 -21.20 -8.68
C ARG A 158 -7.19 -19.88 -8.84
N PRO A 159 -7.86 -18.73 -8.63
CA PRO A 159 -7.19 -17.43 -8.63
C PRO A 159 -6.07 -17.39 -7.59
N LYS A 160 -4.93 -16.80 -7.97
CA LYS A 160 -3.77 -16.63 -7.08
C LYS A 160 -3.23 -15.21 -7.18
N LEU A 161 -2.67 -14.72 -6.09
CA LEU A 161 -1.94 -13.47 -6.10
C LEU A 161 -0.58 -13.67 -6.77
N VAL A 162 -0.19 -12.68 -7.57
CA VAL A 162 1.13 -12.58 -8.17
C VAL A 162 1.64 -11.14 -8.03
N TRP A 163 2.94 -11.00 -7.95
CA TRP A 163 3.62 -9.71 -7.91
C TRP A 163 4.35 -9.49 -9.22
N ILE A 164 4.05 -8.39 -9.89
CA ILE A 164 4.76 -8.01 -11.11
C ILE A 164 6.01 -7.24 -10.67
N ASP A 165 7.15 -7.84 -10.94
CA ASP A 165 8.47 -7.27 -10.75
C ASP A 165 9.01 -6.82 -12.11
N GLU A 166 9.19 -5.53 -12.30
CA GLU A 166 9.75 -4.99 -13.54
C GLU A 166 11.06 -4.30 -13.21
N ARG A 167 12.16 -4.84 -13.76
CA ARG A 167 13.52 -4.31 -13.63
C ARG A 167 14.17 -4.26 -15.00
N ASP A 168 14.89 -3.19 -15.26
CA ASP A 168 15.63 -3.00 -16.54
C ASP A 168 14.76 -3.25 -17.78
N GLY A 169 13.48 -2.85 -17.74
CA GLY A 169 12.52 -3.05 -18.81
C GLY A 169 12.07 -4.50 -19.00
N ARG A 170 12.37 -5.39 -18.05
CA ARG A 170 11.95 -6.79 -18.06
C ARG A 170 10.94 -7.03 -16.96
N ALA A 171 9.72 -7.42 -17.33
CA ALA A 171 8.69 -7.79 -16.37
C ALA A 171 8.81 -9.28 -16.01
N GLN A 172 8.90 -9.58 -14.72
CA GLN A 172 8.88 -10.92 -14.16
C GLN A 172 7.64 -11.10 -13.28
N VAL A 173 6.99 -12.25 -13.40
CA VAL A 173 5.85 -12.61 -12.55
C VAL A 173 6.34 -13.45 -11.38
N LEU A 174 6.30 -12.89 -10.18
CA LEU A 174 6.62 -13.62 -8.96
C LEU A 174 5.34 -14.29 -8.44
N ARG A 175 5.37 -15.60 -8.30
CA ARG A 175 4.24 -16.42 -7.83
C ARG A 175 4.20 -16.58 -6.31
N HIS A 176 5.18 -16.02 -5.62
CA HIS A 176 5.28 -15.98 -4.17
C HIS A 176 5.55 -14.55 -3.74
N GLU A 177 4.99 -14.20 -2.60
CA GLU A 177 5.19 -12.90 -1.99
C GLU A 177 6.68 -12.59 -1.79
N PRO A 178 7.16 -11.40 -2.22
CA PRO A 178 8.53 -10.98 -2.00
C PRO A 178 8.84 -10.87 -0.50
N GLY A 179 10.00 -11.40 -0.10
CA GLY A 179 10.45 -11.41 1.29
C GLY A 179 11.15 -12.72 1.67
N SER A 180 11.98 -12.67 2.71
CA SER A 180 12.68 -13.85 3.21
C SER A 180 11.72 -14.86 3.83
N LEU A 181 12.11 -16.13 3.86
CA LEU A 181 11.33 -17.20 4.51
C LEU A 181 11.03 -16.87 5.98
N TRP A 182 11.99 -16.25 6.68
CA TRP A 182 11.82 -15.83 8.06
C TRP A 182 10.73 -14.74 8.21
N ARG A 183 10.70 -13.76 7.31
CA ARG A 183 9.64 -12.73 7.32
C ARG A 183 8.26 -13.31 7.03
N ARG A 184 8.17 -14.26 6.10
CA ARG A 184 6.92 -14.97 5.81
C ARG A 184 6.43 -15.78 7.01
N LEU A 185 7.35 -16.48 7.70
CA LEU A 185 7.03 -17.24 8.90
C LEU A 185 6.53 -16.31 10.02
N ASN A 186 7.23 -15.20 10.28
CA ASN A 186 6.82 -14.22 11.29
C ASN A 186 5.47 -13.60 10.98
N ALA A 187 5.20 -13.23 9.72
CA ALA A 187 3.91 -12.71 9.32
C ALA A 187 2.81 -13.77 9.47
N TRP A 188 3.07 -15.01 9.12
CA TRP A 188 2.13 -16.11 9.30
C TRP A 188 1.79 -16.37 10.77
N VAL A 189 2.79 -16.43 11.65
CA VAL A 189 2.60 -16.56 13.10
C VAL A 189 1.79 -15.39 13.67
N ALA A 190 2.13 -14.16 13.27
CA ALA A 190 1.41 -12.97 13.71
C ALA A 190 -0.07 -12.99 13.27
N GLY A 191 -0.35 -13.46 12.05
CA GLY A 191 -1.73 -13.65 11.56
C GLY A 191 -2.51 -14.71 12.34
N MET A 192 -1.86 -15.80 12.76
CA MET A 192 -2.50 -16.85 13.58
C MET A 192 -2.90 -16.37 14.98
N ILE A 193 -2.13 -15.48 15.57
CA ILE A 193 -2.39 -14.95 16.93
C ILE A 193 -3.49 -13.88 16.89
N GLY A 194 -3.95 -13.48 15.70
CA GLY A 194 -5.00 -12.46 15.54
C GLY A 194 -4.54 -11.06 15.98
N LEU A 195 -3.26 -10.76 15.84
CA LEU A 195 -2.69 -9.45 16.19
C LEU A 195 -3.33 -8.28 15.46
N GLU A 196 -4.05 -8.53 14.35
CA GLU A 196 -4.82 -7.50 13.65
C GLU A 196 -5.88 -6.81 14.52
N LYS A 197 -6.34 -7.48 15.61
CA LYS A 197 -7.26 -6.90 16.59
C LYS A 197 -6.58 -5.99 17.61
N MET A 198 -5.25 -6.07 17.68
CA MET A 198 -4.40 -5.27 18.58
C MET A 198 -3.61 -4.19 17.82
N LEU A 199 -3.64 -4.25 16.50
CA LEU A 199 -3.10 -3.27 15.56
C LEU A 199 -4.21 -2.32 15.12
#